data_ea0943429dd7a9eaeeed05ad61ee209d
#
_entry.id   ea0943429dd7a9eaeeed05ad61ee209d
#
_cell.length_a   1.000
_cell.length_b   1.000
_cell.length_c   1.000
_cell.angle_alpha   90.00
_cell.angle_beta   90.00
_cell.angle_gamma   90.00
#
_symmetry.space_group_name_H-M   'P 1'
#
loop_
_entity.id
_entity.type
_entity.pdbx_description
1 polymer ?
#
loop_
_entity_poly.entity_id
_entity_poly.type
_entity_poly.pdbx_seq_one_letter_code
_entity_poly.pdbx_strand_id
1 'polypeptide(L)'
;FYRRVEILIFEHVFKQSEYDATLINKVTTPTELSGLLNMVLPYLEPLLSRNEFSNSFNSETAAIKYKVASDPIRMFLETHIKEVAESAVSKEAVYAEYCKFCDANGVIPIHPNWFGRMFKKLVSWNRDGIKDFGGDRRTCWLNTRLILMSEIEAQKKKEALQGVN
;
A
#
# COMPACT_ATOMS: atom_id res chain seq x y z
N PHE A 1 -10.13 -4.19 -16.69
CA PHE A 1 -10.48 -4.86 -15.44
C PHE A 1 -10.88 -3.84 -14.38
N TYR A 2 -10.00 -2.92 -13.97
CA TYR A 2 -10.22 -1.96 -12.87
C TYR A 2 -11.41 -1.01 -13.05
N ARG A 3 -11.87 -0.76 -14.26
CA ARG A 3 -13.08 0.05 -14.53
C ARG A 3 -14.38 -0.57 -14.02
N ARG A 4 -14.36 -1.85 -13.64
CA ARG A 4 -15.55 -2.63 -13.22
C ARG A 4 -15.40 -3.18 -11.80
N VAL A 5 -14.38 -2.75 -11.07
CA VAL A 5 -14.06 -3.26 -9.74
C VAL A 5 -13.99 -2.11 -8.76
N GLU A 6 -14.82 -2.16 -7.74
CA GLU A 6 -14.72 -1.34 -6.54
C GLU A 6 -13.97 -2.13 -5.48
N ILE A 7 -12.92 -1.53 -4.89
CA ILE A 7 -12.05 -2.20 -3.92
C ILE A 7 -12.39 -1.67 -2.54
N LEU A 8 -12.89 -2.54 -1.68
CA LEU A 8 -13.11 -2.28 -0.26
C LEU A 8 -11.97 -2.90 0.54
N ILE A 9 -11.22 -2.07 1.25
CA ILE A 9 -10.11 -2.52 2.10
C ILE A 9 -10.63 -2.60 3.53
N PHE A 10 -10.52 -3.81 4.13
CA PHE A 10 -10.81 -4.04 5.54
C PHE A 10 -9.47 -4.02 6.30
N GLU A 11 -9.23 -2.96 7.04
CA GLU A 11 -7.94 -2.74 7.74
C GLU A 11 -7.82 -3.56 9.03
N HIS A 12 -8.96 -3.96 9.62
CA HIS A 12 -8.95 -4.71 10.86
C HIS A 12 -8.65 -6.19 10.63
N VAL A 13 -7.59 -6.68 11.26
CA VAL A 13 -7.21 -8.10 11.27
C VAL A 13 -7.59 -8.71 12.62
N PHE A 14 -8.56 -9.63 12.60
CA PHE A 14 -8.98 -10.34 13.81
C PHE A 14 -7.91 -11.33 14.28
N LYS A 15 -7.62 -11.31 15.57
CA LYS A 15 -6.78 -12.34 16.20
C LYS A 15 -7.57 -13.62 16.39
N GLN A 16 -6.88 -14.74 16.54
CA GLN A 16 -7.52 -16.04 16.78
C GLN A 16 -8.44 -16.04 18.02
N SER A 17 -8.11 -15.23 19.03
CA SER A 17 -8.93 -15.07 20.25
C SER A 17 -10.21 -14.29 20.04
N GLU A 18 -10.33 -13.55 18.95
CA GLU A 18 -11.50 -12.73 18.58
C GLU A 18 -12.42 -13.47 17.60
N TYR A 19 -12.02 -14.68 17.18
CA TYR A 19 -12.79 -15.47 16.23
C TYR A 19 -14.07 -16.00 16.85
N ASP A 20 -15.21 -15.64 16.27
CA ASP A 20 -16.54 -16.16 16.62
C ASP A 20 -17.11 -16.98 15.48
N ALA A 21 -17.05 -18.30 15.60
CA ALA A 21 -17.60 -19.23 14.61
C ALA A 21 -19.12 -19.10 14.41
N THR A 22 -19.83 -18.48 15.36
CA THR A 22 -21.28 -18.30 15.32
C THR A 22 -21.71 -16.93 14.81
N LEU A 23 -20.75 -16.04 14.49
CA LEU A 23 -21.02 -14.66 14.08
C LEU A 23 -22.01 -14.59 12.92
N ILE A 24 -21.81 -15.43 11.89
CA ILE A 24 -22.69 -15.42 10.72
C ILE A 24 -24.15 -15.68 11.10
N ASN A 25 -24.41 -16.63 12.01
CA ASN A 25 -25.73 -16.93 12.46
C ASN A 25 -26.38 -15.80 13.27
N LYS A 26 -25.57 -15.05 14.01
CA LYS A 26 -26.02 -13.88 14.79
C LYS A 26 -26.44 -12.72 13.88
N VAL A 27 -25.61 -12.40 12.86
CA VAL A 27 -25.84 -11.26 11.97
C VAL A 27 -26.83 -11.55 10.83
N THR A 28 -27.18 -12.80 10.61
CA THR A 28 -28.14 -13.19 9.56
C THR A 28 -29.54 -13.58 10.12
N THR A 29 -29.87 -13.20 11.36
CA THR A 29 -31.24 -13.36 11.85
C THR A 29 -32.20 -12.48 11.06
N PRO A 30 -33.50 -12.86 10.93
CA PRO A 30 -34.46 -12.02 10.21
C PRO A 30 -34.56 -10.59 10.73
N THR A 31 -34.40 -10.40 12.03
CA THR A 31 -34.40 -9.06 12.67
C THR A 31 -33.19 -8.23 12.23
N GLU A 32 -31.99 -8.81 12.27
CA GLU A 32 -30.75 -8.12 11.85
C GLU A 32 -30.78 -7.80 10.36
N LEU A 33 -31.21 -8.73 9.51
CA LEU A 33 -31.36 -8.51 8.07
C LEU A 33 -32.40 -7.44 7.75
N SER A 34 -33.51 -7.37 8.49
CA SER A 34 -34.49 -6.30 8.34
C SER A 34 -33.92 -4.95 8.77
N GLY A 35 -33.13 -4.90 9.86
CA GLY A 35 -32.42 -3.72 10.31
C GLY A 35 -31.43 -3.23 9.27
N LEU A 36 -30.62 -4.13 8.71
CA LEU A 36 -29.67 -3.82 7.63
C LEU A 36 -30.40 -3.26 6.40
N LEU A 37 -31.50 -3.89 5.98
CA LEU A 37 -32.28 -3.41 4.84
C LEU A 37 -32.78 -1.98 5.07
N ASN A 38 -33.37 -1.71 6.24
CA ASN A 38 -33.84 -0.38 6.59
C ASN A 38 -32.70 0.66 6.64
N MET A 39 -31.49 0.25 6.99
CA MET A 39 -30.31 1.13 6.99
C MET A 39 -29.84 1.48 5.58
N VAL A 40 -29.91 0.53 4.61
CA VAL A 40 -29.42 0.74 3.23
C VAL A 40 -30.44 1.38 2.30
N LEU A 41 -31.74 1.16 2.50
CA LEU A 41 -32.81 1.68 1.63
C LEU A 41 -32.75 3.21 1.40
N PRO A 42 -32.47 4.07 2.40
CA PRO A 42 -32.38 5.51 2.20
C PRO A 42 -31.24 5.96 1.26
N TYR A 43 -30.25 5.10 1.04
CA TYR A 43 -29.14 5.40 0.11
C TYR A 43 -29.42 4.99 -1.33
N LEU A 44 -30.49 4.23 -1.57
CA LEU A 44 -30.81 3.71 -2.92
C LEU A 44 -31.24 4.85 -3.85
N GLU A 45 -32.13 5.73 -3.42
CA GLU A 45 -32.61 6.86 -4.23
C GLU A 45 -31.48 7.82 -4.63
N PRO A 46 -30.61 8.29 -3.71
CA PRO A 46 -29.44 9.08 -4.05
C PRO A 46 -28.46 8.35 -4.99
N LEU A 47 -28.30 7.04 -4.86
CA LEU A 47 -27.45 6.25 -5.72
C LEU A 47 -28.01 6.20 -7.16
N LEU A 48 -29.30 5.92 -7.30
CA LEU A 48 -29.96 5.87 -8.61
C LEU A 48 -29.99 7.25 -9.30
N SER A 49 -30.22 8.32 -8.52
CA SER A 49 -30.25 9.68 -9.05
C SER A 49 -28.87 10.14 -9.58
N ARG A 50 -27.81 9.79 -8.88
CA ARG A 50 -26.43 10.14 -9.31
C ARG A 50 -25.89 9.22 -10.37
N ASN A 51 -26.37 7.98 -10.43
CA ASN A 51 -25.87 6.91 -11.28
C ASN A 51 -24.36 6.60 -11.08
N GLU A 52 -23.83 6.93 -9.90
CA GLU A 52 -22.44 6.77 -9.52
C GLU A 52 -22.32 6.39 -8.04
N PHE A 53 -21.36 5.54 -7.70
CA PHE A 53 -21.01 5.25 -6.30
C PHE A 53 -20.38 6.48 -5.63
N SER A 54 -20.65 6.66 -4.34
CA SER A 54 -20.19 7.85 -3.59
C SER A 54 -18.67 7.99 -3.53
N ASN A 55 -17.95 6.89 -3.56
CA ASN A 55 -16.49 6.79 -3.44
C ASN A 55 -15.86 6.05 -4.63
N SER A 56 -16.43 6.22 -5.84
CA SER A 56 -15.83 5.60 -7.01
C SER A 56 -14.43 6.17 -7.26
N PHE A 57 -13.44 5.28 -7.28
CA PHE A 57 -12.10 5.64 -7.69
C PHE A 57 -12.00 5.57 -9.21
N ASN A 58 -11.22 6.47 -9.82
CA ASN A 58 -10.86 6.27 -11.21
C ASN A 58 -10.05 4.96 -11.36
N SER A 59 -9.99 4.43 -12.57
CA SER A 59 -9.36 3.13 -12.84
C SER A 59 -7.88 3.08 -12.45
N GLU A 60 -7.17 4.21 -12.45
CA GLU A 60 -5.77 4.30 -12.04
C GLU A 60 -5.61 4.21 -10.54
N THR A 61 -6.42 4.96 -9.79
CA THR A 61 -6.42 4.92 -8.33
C THR A 61 -6.82 3.53 -7.81
N ALA A 62 -7.84 2.90 -8.43
CA ALA A 62 -8.23 1.53 -8.12
C ALA A 62 -7.09 0.53 -8.39
N ALA A 63 -6.39 0.68 -9.53
CA ALA A 63 -5.25 -0.16 -9.87
C ALA A 63 -4.08 -0.02 -8.87
N ILE A 64 -3.77 1.20 -8.46
CA ILE A 64 -2.73 1.47 -7.45
C ILE A 64 -3.11 0.85 -6.11
N LYS A 65 -4.32 1.08 -5.62
CA LYS A 65 -4.81 0.48 -4.37
C LYS A 65 -4.75 -1.04 -4.39
N TYR A 66 -5.17 -1.65 -5.50
CA TYR A 66 -5.10 -3.09 -5.66
C TYR A 66 -3.66 -3.61 -5.63
N LYS A 67 -2.74 -2.96 -6.35
CA LYS A 67 -1.32 -3.33 -6.37
C LYS A 67 -0.69 -3.21 -4.99
N VAL A 68 -0.95 -2.13 -4.27
CA VAL A 68 -0.45 -1.93 -2.90
C VAL A 68 -0.99 -3.00 -1.96
N ALA A 69 -2.28 -3.31 -2.02
CA ALA A 69 -2.89 -4.32 -1.16
C ALA A 69 -2.45 -5.76 -1.51
N SER A 70 -2.21 -6.06 -2.78
CA SER A 70 -1.83 -7.42 -3.23
C SER A 70 -0.33 -7.70 -3.18
N ASP A 71 0.53 -6.71 -3.47
CA ASP A 71 2.00 -6.85 -3.45
C ASP A 71 2.66 -5.53 -3.03
N PRO A 72 2.60 -5.18 -1.73
CA PRO A 72 3.15 -3.93 -1.22
C PRO A 72 4.66 -3.81 -1.41
N ILE A 73 5.39 -4.94 -1.40
CA ILE A 73 6.84 -4.92 -1.61
C ILE A 73 7.17 -4.50 -3.03
N ARG A 74 6.55 -5.13 -4.02
CA ARG A 74 6.76 -4.79 -5.42
C ARG A 74 6.43 -3.33 -5.69
N MET A 75 5.30 -2.86 -5.19
CA MET A 75 4.89 -1.47 -5.36
C MET A 75 5.88 -0.49 -4.73
N PHE A 76 6.38 -0.80 -3.51
CA PHE A 76 7.43 -0.02 -2.88
C PHE A 76 8.70 0.00 -3.73
N LEU A 77 9.16 -1.16 -4.20
CA LEU A 77 10.39 -1.25 -5.00
C LEU A 77 10.28 -0.46 -6.31
N GLU A 78 9.16 -0.57 -7.01
CA GLU A 78 8.92 0.15 -8.28
C GLU A 78 8.92 1.68 -8.09
N THR A 79 8.43 2.17 -6.94
CA THR A 79 8.26 3.61 -6.69
C THR A 79 9.43 4.25 -5.96
N HIS A 80 10.11 3.52 -5.06
CA HIS A 80 11.11 4.08 -4.14
C HIS A 80 12.53 3.64 -4.44
N ILE A 81 12.74 2.64 -5.29
CA ILE A 81 14.07 2.10 -5.58
C ILE A 81 14.44 2.34 -7.03
N LYS A 82 15.61 2.94 -7.24
CA LYS A 82 16.18 3.16 -8.57
C LYS A 82 17.58 2.61 -8.67
N GLU A 83 17.93 2.12 -9.87
CA GLU A 83 19.29 1.80 -10.21
C GLU A 83 20.07 3.09 -10.46
N VAL A 84 21.14 3.31 -9.72
CA VAL A 84 22.07 4.41 -9.90
C VAL A 84 23.48 3.89 -9.66
N ALA A 85 24.30 3.91 -10.70
CA ALA A 85 25.69 3.45 -10.62
C ALA A 85 26.46 4.18 -9.49
N GLU A 86 27.35 3.45 -8.83
CA GLU A 86 28.20 3.95 -7.73
C GLU A 86 27.46 4.45 -6.49
N SER A 87 26.14 4.40 -6.47
CA SER A 87 25.34 4.72 -5.29
C SER A 87 25.31 3.56 -4.31
N ALA A 88 24.99 3.85 -3.06
CA ALA A 88 24.76 2.84 -2.05
C ALA A 88 23.75 3.36 -1.02
N VAL A 89 22.91 2.46 -0.54
CA VAL A 89 21.94 2.77 0.52
C VAL A 89 21.99 1.70 1.60
N SER A 90 21.92 2.09 2.87
CA SER A 90 21.90 1.12 3.97
C SER A 90 20.62 0.30 3.95
N LYS A 91 20.72 -0.99 4.28
CA LYS A 91 19.56 -1.89 4.33
C LYS A 91 18.52 -1.43 5.34
N GLU A 92 18.98 -0.87 6.45
CA GLU A 92 18.14 -0.31 7.50
C GLU A 92 17.32 0.88 7.01
N ALA A 93 17.95 1.81 6.28
CA ALA A 93 17.25 2.98 5.74
C ALA A 93 16.15 2.59 4.74
N VAL A 94 16.42 1.62 3.87
CA VAL A 94 15.41 1.12 2.92
C VAL A 94 14.26 0.44 3.65
N TYR A 95 14.55 -0.39 4.66
CA TYR A 95 13.50 -1.05 5.42
C TYR A 95 12.68 -0.05 6.26
N ALA A 96 13.31 0.96 6.85
CA ALA A 96 12.60 2.02 7.57
C ALA A 96 11.64 2.79 6.65
N GLU A 97 12.05 3.09 5.43
CA GLU A 97 11.18 3.76 4.46
C GLU A 97 10.06 2.84 3.96
N TYR A 98 10.32 1.53 3.80
CA TYR A 98 9.28 0.54 3.51
C TYR A 98 8.22 0.48 4.62
N CYS A 99 8.62 0.56 5.89
CA CYS A 99 7.66 0.62 7.00
C CYS A 99 6.76 1.87 6.91
N LYS A 100 7.35 3.05 6.64
CA LYS A 100 6.56 4.28 6.43
C LYS A 100 5.59 4.16 5.24
N PHE A 101 6.05 3.55 4.15
CA PHE A 101 5.19 3.27 3.00
C PHE A 101 4.02 2.36 3.39
N CYS A 102 4.27 1.31 4.15
CA CYS A 102 3.21 0.41 4.64
C CYS A 102 2.22 1.14 5.54
N ASP A 103 2.70 1.93 6.51
CA ASP A 103 1.86 2.71 7.42
C ASP A 103 0.97 3.70 6.64
N ALA A 104 1.54 4.41 5.68
CA ALA A 104 0.80 5.36 4.84
C ALA A 104 -0.28 4.71 3.96
N ASN A 105 -0.17 3.41 3.69
CA ASN A 105 -1.11 2.65 2.87
C ASN A 105 -1.98 1.67 3.68
N GLY A 106 -1.91 1.68 5.03
CA GLY A 106 -2.68 0.78 5.88
C GLY A 106 -2.29 -0.71 5.72
N VAL A 107 -1.02 -0.99 5.40
CA VAL A 107 -0.53 -2.35 5.17
C VAL A 107 0.48 -2.73 6.26
N ILE A 108 0.39 -3.96 6.76
CA ILE A 108 1.34 -4.46 7.76
C ILE A 108 2.68 -4.77 7.09
N PRO A 109 3.81 -4.16 7.54
CA PRO A 109 5.12 -4.46 6.98
C PRO A 109 5.55 -5.90 7.29
N ILE A 110 6.18 -6.55 6.32
CA ILE A 110 6.76 -7.88 6.55
C ILE A 110 8.06 -7.77 7.35
N HIS A 111 8.43 -8.87 7.99
CA HIS A 111 9.66 -8.95 8.79
C HIS A 111 10.92 -8.58 7.97
N PRO A 112 11.91 -7.86 8.55
CA PRO A 112 13.12 -7.37 7.85
C PRO A 112 13.87 -8.44 7.06
N ASN A 113 14.02 -9.65 7.61
CA ASN A 113 14.71 -10.75 6.94
C ASN A 113 13.99 -11.22 5.67
N TRP A 114 12.65 -11.25 5.70
CA TRP A 114 11.84 -11.56 4.54
C TRP A 114 11.91 -10.45 3.50
N PHE A 115 11.82 -9.20 3.93
CA PHE A 115 12.00 -8.05 3.05
C PHE A 115 13.33 -8.09 2.30
N GLY A 116 14.44 -8.35 3.01
CA GLY A 116 15.76 -8.48 2.40
C GLY A 116 15.86 -9.60 1.35
N ARG A 117 15.20 -10.74 1.58
CA ARG A 117 15.13 -11.84 0.60
C ARG A 117 14.33 -11.44 -0.64
N MET A 118 13.18 -10.81 -0.45
CA MET A 118 12.34 -10.34 -1.56
C MET A 118 13.02 -9.23 -2.34
N PHE A 119 13.70 -8.30 -1.67
CA PHE A 119 14.51 -7.27 -2.32
C PHE A 119 15.52 -7.89 -3.27
N LYS A 120 16.31 -8.85 -2.80
CA LYS A 120 17.30 -9.56 -3.63
C LYS A 120 16.68 -10.30 -4.81
N LYS A 121 15.51 -10.86 -4.64
CA LYS A 121 14.80 -11.58 -5.70
C LYS A 121 14.23 -10.64 -6.78
N LEU A 122 13.74 -9.48 -6.38
CA LEU A 122 13.00 -8.57 -7.26
C LEU A 122 13.88 -7.50 -7.90
N VAL A 123 14.99 -7.12 -7.25
CA VAL A 123 15.92 -6.09 -7.73
C VAL A 123 17.16 -6.77 -8.30
N SER A 124 17.18 -7.00 -9.60
CA SER A 124 18.21 -7.82 -10.28
C SER A 124 19.61 -7.18 -10.31
N TRP A 125 19.71 -5.86 -10.24
CA TRP A 125 20.98 -5.11 -10.28
C TRP A 125 21.63 -4.92 -8.92
N ASN A 126 20.94 -5.23 -7.81
CA ASN A 126 21.47 -5.02 -6.48
C ASN A 126 22.65 -5.94 -6.19
N ARG A 127 23.61 -5.42 -5.43
CA ARG A 127 24.73 -6.18 -4.85
C ARG A 127 24.85 -5.86 -3.38
N ASP A 128 25.12 -6.87 -2.58
CA ASP A 128 25.43 -6.69 -1.16
C ASP A 128 26.82 -6.04 -1.01
N GLY A 129 26.92 -5.11 -0.10
CA GLY A 129 28.18 -4.46 0.25
C GLY A 129 28.20 -3.98 1.69
N ILE A 130 29.34 -3.48 2.09
CA ILE A 130 29.53 -2.74 3.34
C ILE A 130 30.14 -1.40 2.96
N LYS A 131 29.54 -0.33 3.39
CA LYS A 131 30.03 1.04 3.14
C LYS A 131 30.01 1.85 4.43
N ASP A 132 30.89 2.82 4.49
CA ASP A 132 30.92 3.80 5.57
C ASP A 132 29.94 4.93 5.25
N PHE A 133 29.06 5.21 6.20
CA PHE A 133 28.06 6.29 6.13
C PHE A 133 28.36 7.31 7.25
N GLY A 134 29.45 8.08 7.08
CA GLY A 134 29.83 9.14 8.03
C GLY A 134 30.44 8.61 9.33
N GLY A 135 31.30 7.58 9.24
CA GLY A 135 31.99 6.96 10.39
C GLY A 135 31.31 5.71 10.92
N ASP A 136 30.16 5.32 10.35
CA ASP A 136 29.43 4.11 10.71
C ASP A 136 29.38 3.12 9.54
N ARG A 137 29.99 1.95 9.71
CA ARG A 137 30.05 0.88 8.70
C ARG A 137 28.79 0.05 8.73
N ARG A 138 27.95 0.18 7.68
CA ARG A 138 26.69 -0.55 7.57
C ARG A 138 26.64 -1.47 6.36
N THR A 139 25.86 -2.52 6.48
CA THR A 139 25.46 -3.34 5.32
C THR A 139 24.56 -2.52 4.40
N CYS A 140 24.85 -2.57 3.11
CA CYS A 140 24.15 -1.76 2.13
C CYS A 140 23.84 -2.56 0.86
N TRP A 141 22.94 -2.00 0.05
CA TRP A 141 22.77 -2.37 -1.34
C TRP A 141 23.50 -1.38 -2.22
N LEU A 142 24.40 -1.90 -3.06
CA LEU A 142 25.18 -1.14 -4.03
C LEU A 142 24.37 -0.90 -5.30
N ASN A 143 24.75 0.12 -6.08
CA ASN A 143 24.08 0.58 -7.29
C ASN A 143 22.57 0.89 -7.08
N THR A 144 22.23 1.27 -5.85
CA THR A 144 20.85 1.45 -5.44
C THR A 144 20.67 2.83 -4.79
N ARG A 145 19.70 3.58 -5.28
CA ARG A 145 19.23 4.82 -4.68
C ARG A 145 17.82 4.64 -4.12
N LEU A 146 17.62 5.09 -2.90
CA LEU A 146 16.31 5.21 -2.26
C LEU A 146 15.73 6.60 -2.55
N ILE A 147 14.48 6.63 -2.98
CA ILE A 147 13.66 7.85 -3.10
C ILE A 147 12.77 7.89 -1.87
N LEU A 148 12.86 8.96 -1.10
CA LEU A 148 12.07 9.12 0.11
C LEU A 148 10.61 9.47 -0.24
N MET A 149 9.66 9.07 0.62
CA MET A 149 8.25 9.46 0.46
C MET A 149 8.06 10.96 0.34
N SER A 150 8.83 11.74 1.11
CA SER A 150 8.82 13.21 1.02
C SER A 150 9.24 13.75 -0.35
N GLU A 151 10.17 13.09 -1.04
CA GLU A 151 10.59 13.46 -2.40
C GLU A 151 9.46 13.17 -3.40
N ILE A 152 8.79 12.02 -3.27
CA ILE A 152 7.66 11.62 -4.12
C ILE A 152 6.48 12.58 -3.94
N GLU A 153 6.16 12.94 -2.71
CA GLU A 153 5.09 13.90 -2.41
C GLU A 153 5.39 15.30 -2.96
N ALA A 154 6.64 15.75 -2.84
CA ALA A 154 7.08 17.03 -3.38
C ALA A 154 7.01 17.05 -4.91
N GLN A 155 7.34 15.94 -5.56
CA GLN A 155 7.24 15.79 -7.01
C GLN A 155 5.78 15.82 -7.47
N LYS A 156 4.89 15.06 -6.83
CA LYS A 156 3.44 15.06 -7.13
C LYS A 156 2.81 16.45 -6.97
N LYS A 157 3.22 17.21 -5.94
CA LYS A 157 2.74 18.59 -5.75
C LYS A 157 3.21 19.52 -6.88
N LYS A 158 4.43 19.35 -7.37
CA LYS A 158 4.94 20.14 -8.50
C LYS A 158 4.19 19.82 -9.80
N GLU A 159 3.94 18.54 -10.07
CA GLU A 159 3.20 18.10 -11.26
C GLU A 159 1.75 18.58 -11.23
N ALA A 160 1.08 18.53 -10.06
CA ALA A 160 -0.26 19.05 -9.88
C ALA A 160 -0.36 20.58 -10.13
N LEU A 161 0.67 21.33 -9.75
CA LEU A 161 0.74 22.78 -9.98
C LEU A 161 1.02 23.14 -11.45
N GLN A 162 1.70 22.27 -12.21
CA GLN A 162 2.01 22.49 -13.62
C GLN A 162 0.88 22.03 -14.58
N GLY A 163 0.00 21.12 -14.12
CA GLY A 163 -1.14 20.64 -14.88
C GLY A 163 -2.39 21.53 -14.83
N VAL A 164 -2.32 22.69 -14.18
CA VAL A 164 -3.43 23.65 -14.04
C VAL A 164 -3.28 24.88 -14.96
N ASN A 165 -2.33 24.86 -15.90
CA ASN A 165 -2.17 25.91 -16.94
C ASN A 165 -2.68 25.44 -18.30
#